data_23a70f7a5604f866c2c26e724ba807ff
#
_entry.id   23a70f7a5604f866c2c26e724ba807ff
#
_cell.length_a   1.000
_cell.length_b   1.000
_cell.length_c   1.000
_cell.angle_alpha   90.00
_cell.angle_beta   90.00
_cell.angle_gamma   90.00
#
_symmetry.space_group_name_H-M   'P 1'
#
loop_
_entity.id
_entity.type
_entity.pdbx_description
1 polymer ?
#
loop_
_entity_poly.entity_id
_entity_poly.type
_entity_poly.pdbx_seq_one_letter_code
_entity_poly.pdbx_strand_id
1 'polypeptide(L)'
;MSKDDQAVSAGRRPFLTRTLGLLSTLPFLSACATGSRGEAAGSDSGGGFAFGIVGDIPYSRAQEAEYARVISEMNARDLAFVAHIGDAMADPRLYERLPAEARMPCTDENFAYVLGTFQSIRHPVVLTPGDNDWSDVVQFKKTKMDPLERLQKLRAMFYPKGRSLGQNTMGVDSQAQDPAWAKFVENLTWKVQGLRFATLHIVGSNDNSRTSPEEYKERQAANIAWLKRAFAAAKAESSPGLVLITHANPEFENRWTRSYASRYARSVRGADAPKAPPAAPYDAFLDALIVEMQDYSKPVLYVHGDTHIYRTGKPLHNPKTQRFFENLTRLETFGWPDSAWVRVAVNPGSRELFEIHPEYAPANSPNFRAG
;
A
#
# COMPACT_ATOMS: atom_id res chain seq x y z
N MET A 1 10.87 -22.64 -58.70
CA MET A 1 12.33 -22.83 -58.99
C MET A 1 13.02 -22.53 -57.69
N SER A 2 13.36 -23.60 -57.06
CA SER A 2 14.61 -24.26 -56.71
C SER A 2 15.28 -23.62 -55.51
N LYS A 3 15.15 -24.23 -54.32
CA LYS A 3 16.03 -25.19 -53.61
C LYS A 3 17.43 -24.69 -53.42
N ASP A 4 17.89 -24.56 -52.17
CA ASP A 4 18.86 -25.51 -51.67
C ASP A 4 19.01 -25.46 -50.17
N ASP A 5 18.91 -26.66 -49.59
CA ASP A 5 19.24 -27.05 -48.20
C ASP A 5 20.75 -27.02 -47.97
N GLN A 6 21.22 -26.71 -46.76
CA GLN A 6 22.40 -27.35 -46.21
C GLN A 6 22.33 -27.53 -44.69
N ALA A 7 22.26 -28.78 -44.31
CA ALA A 7 22.45 -29.29 -42.95
C ALA A 7 23.94 -29.48 -42.65
N VAL A 8 24.36 -29.21 -41.42
CA VAL A 8 25.66 -29.66 -40.86
C VAL A 8 25.46 -30.14 -39.45
N SER A 9 25.36 -31.44 -39.31
CA SER A 9 26.25 -32.44 -38.71
C SER A 9 26.61 -32.28 -37.22
N ALA A 10 26.13 -33.31 -36.51
CA ALA A 10 26.39 -33.64 -35.09
C ALA A 10 27.84 -34.08 -34.82
N GLY A 11 28.39 -33.66 -33.70
CA GLY A 11 29.67 -34.18 -33.13
C GLY A 11 29.41 -34.80 -31.74
N ARG A 12 29.38 -36.11 -31.69
CA ARG A 12 29.51 -36.91 -30.47
C ARG A 12 30.97 -37.09 -30.10
N ARG A 13 31.33 -37.02 -28.81
CA ARG A 13 32.50 -37.68 -28.22
C ARG A 13 32.24 -38.18 -26.81
N PRO A 14 33.05 -39.16 -26.31
CA PRO A 14 32.48 -40.38 -25.69
C PRO A 14 32.74 -40.50 -24.17
N PHE A 15 32.08 -41.49 -23.61
CA PHE A 15 32.19 -42.07 -22.28
C PHE A 15 33.62 -42.50 -21.91
N LEU A 16 34.04 -42.29 -20.66
CA LEU A 16 35.08 -43.04 -20.02
C LEU A 16 34.63 -43.53 -18.65
N THR A 17 34.40 -44.83 -18.60
CA THR A 17 34.20 -45.67 -17.42
C THR A 17 35.56 -45.99 -16.75
N ARG A 18 35.63 -45.92 -15.39
CA ARG A 18 36.55 -46.77 -14.59
C ARG A 18 35.97 -46.95 -13.21
N THR A 19 35.60 -48.10 -12.99
CA THR A 19 35.67 -49.22 -12.06
C THR A 19 36.14 -49.03 -10.59
N LEU A 20 35.26 -49.56 -9.74
CA LEU A 20 35.42 -50.38 -8.50
C LEU A 20 36.46 -50.02 -7.43
N GLY A 21 35.94 -49.88 -6.21
CA GLY A 21 36.59 -50.16 -4.94
C GLY A 21 35.55 -50.49 -3.88
N LEU A 22 35.37 -51.77 -3.61
CA LEU A 22 34.63 -52.30 -2.43
C LEU A 22 35.48 -52.08 -1.18
N LEU A 23 34.83 -51.71 -0.04
CA LEU A 23 35.12 -52.36 1.26
C LEU A 23 34.13 -51.94 2.35
N SER A 24 33.48 -52.98 2.87
CA SER A 24 33.06 -53.31 4.24
C SER A 24 32.05 -52.48 5.01
N THR A 25 30.96 -53.16 5.20
CA THR A 25 29.84 -53.15 6.16
C THR A 25 30.18 -52.88 7.60
N LEU A 26 29.34 -52.07 8.27
CA LEU A 26 28.82 -52.34 9.63
C LEU A 26 27.47 -51.54 9.81
N PRO A 27 26.45 -52.15 10.45
CA PRO A 27 25.14 -51.56 10.58
C PRO A 27 25.06 -50.74 11.88
N PHE A 28 24.68 -49.47 11.76
CA PHE A 28 24.14 -48.73 12.89
C PHE A 28 22.63 -48.68 12.79
N LEU A 29 21.96 -49.41 13.65
CA LEU A 29 20.57 -49.21 13.99
C LEU A 29 20.43 -47.80 14.56
N SER A 30 19.74 -46.92 13.87
CA SER A 30 19.26 -45.67 14.42
C SER A 30 17.76 -45.63 14.36
N ALA A 31 17.16 -45.49 15.53
CA ALA A 31 15.73 -45.45 15.77
C ALA A 31 15.09 -44.26 14.99
N CYS A 32 14.05 -44.56 14.24
CA CYS A 32 13.13 -43.55 13.71
C CYS A 32 12.36 -42.89 14.88
N ALA A 33 12.81 -41.74 15.30
CA ALA A 33 11.98 -40.81 16.03
C ALA A 33 11.24 -39.97 14.97
N THR A 34 9.97 -40.24 14.77
CA THR A 34 9.04 -39.38 14.05
C THR A 34 8.80 -38.11 14.90
N GLY A 35 9.71 -37.17 14.79
CA GLY A 35 9.50 -35.81 15.26
C GLY A 35 8.78 -35.04 14.20
N SER A 36 7.49 -34.76 14.41
CA SER A 36 6.78 -33.71 13.68
C SER A 36 7.57 -32.40 13.84
N ARG A 37 8.23 -31.97 12.79
CA ARG A 37 8.75 -30.62 12.71
C ARG A 37 7.52 -29.71 12.58
N GLY A 38 7.02 -29.23 13.73
CA GLY A 38 6.31 -27.97 13.75
C GLY A 38 7.28 -26.91 13.23
N GLU A 39 6.95 -26.29 12.13
CA GLU A 39 7.62 -25.08 11.70
C GLU A 39 7.49 -24.06 12.84
N ALA A 40 8.58 -23.89 13.57
CA ALA A 40 8.72 -22.79 14.50
C ALA A 40 8.58 -21.51 13.63
N ALA A 41 7.51 -20.76 13.86
CA ALA A 41 7.44 -19.37 13.45
C ALA A 41 8.76 -18.74 13.89
N GLY A 42 9.60 -18.34 12.93
CA GLY A 42 10.89 -17.76 13.18
C GLY A 42 10.73 -16.64 14.20
N SER A 43 11.24 -16.83 15.40
CA SER A 43 11.41 -15.76 16.37
C SER A 43 12.40 -14.78 15.77
N ASP A 44 11.90 -13.62 15.37
CA ASP A 44 12.67 -12.47 14.92
C ASP A 44 13.56 -12.01 16.10
N SER A 45 14.75 -12.58 16.24
CA SER A 45 15.68 -12.34 17.34
C SER A 45 16.60 -11.14 17.10
N GLY A 46 16.11 -10.14 16.40
CA GLY A 46 16.78 -8.85 16.27
C GLY A 46 15.74 -7.77 16.37
N GLY A 47 15.69 -7.03 17.44
CA GLY A 47 14.99 -5.77 17.78
C GLY A 47 14.04 -5.07 16.78
N GLY A 48 13.45 -5.78 15.82
CA GLY A 48 12.52 -5.28 14.80
C GLY A 48 11.05 -5.35 15.27
N PHE A 49 10.16 -4.84 14.43
CA PHE A 49 8.70 -4.92 14.63
C PHE A 49 8.00 -5.14 13.29
N ALA A 50 6.72 -5.46 13.31
CA ALA A 50 5.90 -5.54 12.10
C ALA A 50 4.64 -4.68 12.21
N PHE A 51 4.07 -4.28 11.06
CA PHE A 51 2.77 -3.63 10.99
C PHE A 51 1.95 -4.19 9.82
N GLY A 52 0.63 -4.08 9.91
CA GLY A 52 -0.31 -4.56 8.91
C GLY A 52 -0.80 -3.45 7.99
N ILE A 53 -1.02 -3.78 6.70
CA ILE A 53 -1.66 -2.92 5.72
C ILE A 53 -2.84 -3.66 5.12
N VAL A 54 -4.01 -3.03 5.10
CA VAL A 54 -5.24 -3.53 4.49
C VAL A 54 -6.04 -2.35 3.95
N GLY A 55 -6.83 -2.57 2.90
CA GLY A 55 -7.72 -1.55 2.35
C GLY A 55 -8.56 -2.08 1.22
N ASP A 56 -9.42 -1.25 0.66
CA ASP A 56 -10.27 -1.56 -0.49
C ASP A 56 -11.16 -2.80 -0.26
N ILE A 57 -11.52 -3.06 1.00
CA ILE A 57 -12.41 -4.13 1.49
C ILE A 57 -13.05 -3.74 2.85
N PRO A 58 -14.28 -4.28 3.18
CA PRO A 58 -15.17 -5.04 2.31
C PRO A 58 -16.03 -4.13 1.44
N TYR A 59 -16.30 -4.53 0.19
CA TYR A 59 -17.18 -3.77 -0.72
C TYR A 59 -18.62 -4.29 -0.74
N SER A 60 -18.91 -5.38 -0.04
CA SER A 60 -20.24 -5.96 0.05
C SER A 60 -20.44 -6.74 1.34
N ARG A 61 -21.70 -6.95 1.72
CA ARG A 61 -22.06 -7.82 2.86
C ARG A 61 -21.55 -9.25 2.69
N ALA A 62 -21.46 -9.75 1.45
CA ALA A 62 -20.89 -11.07 1.18
C ALA A 62 -19.39 -11.15 1.55
N GLN A 63 -18.66 -10.05 1.41
CA GLN A 63 -17.23 -9.99 1.73
C GLN A 63 -16.93 -9.78 3.22
N GLU A 64 -17.94 -9.46 4.05
CA GLU A 64 -17.74 -9.26 5.49
C GLU A 64 -17.12 -10.48 6.18
N ALA A 65 -17.57 -11.69 5.81
CA ALA A 65 -17.03 -12.92 6.37
C ALA A 65 -15.58 -13.16 5.99
N GLU A 66 -15.18 -12.74 4.79
CA GLU A 66 -13.78 -12.79 4.34
C GLU A 66 -12.93 -11.78 5.10
N TYR A 67 -13.43 -10.57 5.26
CA TYR A 67 -12.74 -9.53 6.02
C TYR A 67 -12.59 -9.90 7.50
N ALA A 68 -13.61 -10.53 8.09
CA ALA A 68 -13.51 -11.05 9.46
C ALA A 68 -12.38 -12.09 9.62
N ARG A 69 -12.14 -12.93 8.60
CA ARG A 69 -11.01 -13.85 8.59
C ARG A 69 -9.66 -13.12 8.49
N VAL A 70 -9.57 -12.08 7.64
CA VAL A 70 -8.38 -11.22 7.56
C VAL A 70 -8.10 -10.57 8.91
N ILE A 71 -9.12 -10.04 9.60
CA ILE A 71 -8.98 -9.48 10.94
C ILE A 71 -8.49 -10.54 11.94
N SER A 72 -9.01 -11.75 11.87
CA SER A 72 -8.56 -12.86 12.73
C SER A 72 -7.08 -13.19 12.52
N GLU A 73 -6.62 -13.23 11.26
CA GLU A 73 -5.21 -13.44 10.94
C GLU A 73 -4.33 -12.30 11.46
N MET A 74 -4.72 -11.05 11.25
CA MET A 74 -4.01 -9.89 11.80
C MET A 74 -3.97 -9.93 13.33
N ASN A 75 -5.07 -10.29 14.00
CA ASN A 75 -5.15 -10.39 15.45
C ASN A 75 -4.28 -11.53 16.02
N ALA A 76 -3.98 -12.56 15.24
CA ALA A 76 -3.10 -13.66 15.62
C ALA A 76 -1.60 -13.31 15.50
N ARG A 77 -1.26 -12.24 14.80
CA ARG A 77 0.13 -11.78 14.62
C ARG A 77 0.53 -10.76 15.69
N ASP A 78 1.82 -10.60 15.89
CA ASP A 78 2.36 -9.50 16.68
C ASP A 78 2.62 -8.29 15.76
N LEU A 79 1.70 -7.32 15.80
CA LEU A 79 1.75 -6.12 14.99
C LEU A 79 1.77 -4.88 15.89
N ALA A 80 2.63 -3.93 15.57
CA ALA A 80 2.67 -2.65 16.27
C ALA A 80 1.40 -1.83 16.02
N PHE A 81 0.83 -1.93 14.81
CA PHE A 81 -0.43 -1.32 14.41
C PHE A 81 -0.92 -1.92 13.08
N VAL A 82 -2.14 -1.59 12.69
CA VAL A 82 -2.71 -1.85 11.37
C VAL A 82 -3.07 -0.51 10.72
N ALA A 83 -2.67 -0.29 9.47
CA ALA A 83 -3.16 0.82 8.67
C ALA A 83 -4.20 0.32 7.67
N HIS A 84 -5.42 0.87 7.77
CA HIS A 84 -6.43 0.75 6.73
C HIS A 84 -6.27 1.92 5.76
N ILE A 85 -6.02 1.61 4.49
CA ILE A 85 -5.67 2.62 3.50
C ILE A 85 -6.86 3.19 2.74
N GLY A 86 -8.06 3.10 3.31
CA GLY A 86 -9.28 3.65 2.74
C GLY A 86 -10.12 2.64 1.98
N ASP A 87 -11.19 3.14 1.41
CA ASP A 87 -12.20 2.36 0.70
C ASP A 87 -12.77 1.21 1.54
N ALA A 88 -13.25 1.57 2.73
CA ALA A 88 -14.04 0.69 3.57
C ALA A 88 -15.54 0.71 3.19
N MET A 89 -15.92 1.53 2.19
CA MET A 89 -17.24 1.62 1.60
C MET A 89 -17.25 1.08 0.18
N ALA A 90 -18.44 0.67 -0.29
CA ALA A 90 -18.60 0.10 -1.62
C ALA A 90 -18.35 1.12 -2.74
N ASP A 91 -17.57 0.72 -3.74
CA ASP A 91 -17.48 1.43 -5.02
C ASP A 91 -18.89 1.63 -5.62
N PRO A 92 -19.31 2.86 -5.96
CA PRO A 92 -20.60 3.15 -6.58
C PRO A 92 -20.90 2.33 -7.85
N ARG A 93 -19.87 2.02 -8.62
CA ARG A 93 -20.00 1.20 -9.86
C ARG A 93 -20.33 -0.26 -9.54
N LEU A 94 -19.82 -0.77 -8.43
CA LEU A 94 -20.13 -2.11 -7.94
C LEU A 94 -21.50 -2.12 -7.25
N TYR A 95 -21.79 -1.09 -6.46
CA TYR A 95 -23.04 -0.95 -5.71
C TYR A 95 -24.30 -1.21 -6.57
N GLU A 96 -24.38 -0.60 -7.76
CA GLU A 96 -25.54 -0.76 -8.63
C GLU A 96 -25.69 -2.20 -9.19
N ARG A 97 -24.61 -2.98 -9.21
CA ARG A 97 -24.59 -4.37 -9.70
C ARG A 97 -24.92 -5.40 -8.61
N LEU A 98 -24.84 -5.00 -7.35
CA LEU A 98 -25.13 -5.87 -6.22
C LEU A 98 -26.63 -5.90 -5.90
N PRO A 99 -27.17 -7.03 -5.40
CA PRO A 99 -28.51 -7.07 -4.79
C PRO A 99 -28.59 -6.08 -3.63
N ALA A 100 -29.77 -5.53 -3.36
CA ALA A 100 -29.94 -4.44 -2.40
C ALA A 100 -29.40 -4.78 -1.00
N GLU A 101 -29.62 -6.01 -0.54
CA GLU A 101 -29.16 -6.54 0.75
C GLU A 101 -27.64 -6.70 0.87
N ALA A 102 -26.94 -6.81 -0.26
CA ALA A 102 -25.48 -6.94 -0.28
C ALA A 102 -24.73 -5.59 -0.35
N ARG A 103 -25.46 -4.49 -0.44
CA ARG A 103 -24.87 -3.16 -0.67
C ARG A 103 -24.34 -2.55 0.63
N MET A 104 -23.21 -1.86 0.49
CA MET A 104 -22.59 -1.08 1.57
C MET A 104 -22.39 0.39 1.14
N PRO A 105 -23.48 1.16 0.98
CA PRO A 105 -23.36 2.58 0.63
C PRO A 105 -22.72 3.37 1.78
N CYS A 106 -22.22 4.56 1.46
CA CYS A 106 -21.60 5.48 2.41
C CYS A 106 -22.66 6.16 3.31
N THR A 107 -23.38 5.37 4.15
CA THR A 107 -24.37 5.86 5.10
C THR A 107 -23.84 5.90 6.52
N ASP A 108 -24.55 6.57 7.42
CA ASP A 108 -24.17 6.64 8.84
C ASP A 108 -24.14 5.26 9.49
N GLU A 109 -25.08 4.37 9.11
CA GLU A 109 -25.14 3.00 9.62
C GLU A 109 -23.91 2.20 9.19
N ASN A 110 -23.48 2.35 7.93
CA ASN A 110 -22.29 1.67 7.44
C ASN A 110 -21.01 2.28 8.01
N PHE A 111 -20.95 3.59 8.24
CA PHE A 111 -19.85 4.19 8.99
C PHE A 111 -19.76 3.63 10.41
N ALA A 112 -20.88 3.50 11.10
CA ALA A 112 -20.92 2.88 12.44
C ALA A 112 -20.48 1.41 12.41
N TYR A 113 -20.91 0.65 11.41
CA TYR A 113 -20.49 -0.74 11.20
C TYR A 113 -18.97 -0.84 10.97
N VAL A 114 -18.41 -0.05 10.06
CA VAL A 114 -16.96 -0.04 9.77
C VAL A 114 -16.16 0.39 10.99
N LEU A 115 -16.63 1.42 11.71
CA LEU A 115 -15.99 1.83 12.96
C LEU A 115 -16.00 0.70 14.00
N GLY A 116 -17.12 0.00 14.16
CA GLY A 116 -17.20 -1.19 15.01
C GLY A 116 -16.25 -2.30 14.59
N THR A 117 -16.09 -2.50 13.29
CA THR A 117 -15.14 -3.45 12.72
C THR A 117 -13.70 -3.07 13.05
N PHE A 118 -13.31 -1.80 12.89
CA PHE A 118 -11.97 -1.34 13.27
C PHE A 118 -11.73 -1.46 14.77
N GLN A 119 -12.74 -1.21 15.60
CA GLN A 119 -12.67 -1.41 17.05
C GLN A 119 -12.57 -2.89 17.47
N SER A 120 -12.84 -3.85 16.57
CA SER A 120 -12.64 -5.29 16.83
C SER A 120 -11.21 -5.76 16.55
N ILE A 121 -10.40 -4.94 15.88
CA ILE A 121 -8.97 -5.23 15.65
C ILE A 121 -8.21 -5.03 16.95
N ARG A 122 -7.46 -6.05 17.37
CA ARG A 122 -6.69 -6.04 18.63
C ARG A 122 -5.66 -4.93 18.68
N HIS A 123 -5.04 -4.64 17.54
CA HIS A 123 -3.95 -3.67 17.41
C HIS A 123 -4.46 -2.24 17.26
N PRO A 124 -3.63 -1.21 17.52
CA PRO A 124 -3.93 0.15 17.10
C PRO A 124 -4.27 0.22 15.61
N VAL A 125 -5.32 0.97 15.24
CA VAL A 125 -5.72 1.12 13.83
C VAL A 125 -5.64 2.58 13.43
N VAL A 126 -5.00 2.86 12.30
CA VAL A 126 -5.01 4.16 11.63
C VAL A 126 -5.72 4.03 10.30
N LEU A 127 -6.44 5.08 9.90
CA LEU A 127 -7.17 5.15 8.63
C LEU A 127 -6.62 6.32 7.81
N THR A 128 -6.45 6.15 6.50
CA THR A 128 -6.45 7.22 5.51
C THR A 128 -7.68 7.05 4.62
N PRO A 129 -8.50 8.10 4.38
CA PRO A 129 -9.74 7.95 3.61
C PRO A 129 -9.49 7.59 2.15
N GLY A 130 -10.35 6.72 1.60
CA GLY A 130 -10.45 6.50 0.16
C GLY A 130 -11.51 7.36 -0.50
N ASP A 131 -11.65 7.26 -1.82
CA ASP A 131 -12.64 8.01 -2.59
C ASP A 131 -14.05 7.45 -2.39
N ASN A 132 -14.22 6.13 -2.26
CA ASN A 132 -15.52 5.52 -1.95
C ASN A 132 -16.03 5.90 -0.56
N ASP A 133 -15.15 6.27 0.36
CA ASP A 133 -15.52 6.64 1.72
C ASP A 133 -16.24 7.99 1.78
N TRP A 134 -16.11 8.85 0.74
CA TRP A 134 -16.76 10.16 0.73
C TRP A 134 -16.91 10.82 -0.65
N SER A 135 -15.87 10.88 -1.51
CA SER A 135 -15.90 11.71 -2.72
C SER A 135 -16.74 11.10 -3.84
N ASP A 136 -16.74 9.78 -3.97
CA ASP A 136 -17.42 9.04 -5.02
C ASP A 136 -18.92 8.86 -4.79
N VAL A 137 -19.43 9.29 -3.63
CA VAL A 137 -20.88 9.25 -3.34
C VAL A 137 -21.73 10.03 -4.37
N VAL A 138 -21.14 10.98 -5.08
CA VAL A 138 -21.80 11.70 -6.18
C VAL A 138 -22.14 10.80 -7.38
N GLN A 139 -21.46 9.66 -7.50
CA GLN A 139 -21.69 8.70 -8.57
C GLN A 139 -22.92 7.82 -8.34
N PHE A 140 -23.48 7.79 -7.11
CA PHE A 140 -24.72 7.08 -6.82
C PHE A 140 -25.92 7.78 -7.48
N LYS A 141 -26.49 7.16 -8.50
CA LYS A 141 -27.59 7.76 -9.27
C LYS A 141 -28.89 7.95 -8.46
N LYS A 142 -29.11 7.08 -7.46
CA LYS A 142 -30.34 7.03 -6.68
C LYS A 142 -30.29 7.76 -5.35
N THR A 143 -29.11 7.99 -4.82
CA THR A 143 -28.88 8.66 -3.53
C THR A 143 -28.04 9.89 -3.77
N LYS A 144 -28.65 11.07 -3.57
CA LYS A 144 -27.93 12.34 -3.65
C LYS A 144 -27.26 12.57 -2.29
N MET A 145 -26.05 12.07 -2.12
CA MET A 145 -25.22 12.36 -0.95
C MET A 145 -24.29 13.53 -1.27
N ASP A 146 -24.07 14.39 -0.28
CA ASP A 146 -23.07 15.46 -0.38
C ASP A 146 -21.70 14.89 0.05
N PRO A 147 -20.68 14.88 -0.82
CA PRO A 147 -19.36 14.36 -0.49
C PRO A 147 -18.70 15.13 0.66
N LEU A 148 -18.92 16.43 0.77
CA LEU A 148 -18.31 17.23 1.84
C LEU A 148 -18.96 16.95 3.20
N GLU A 149 -20.26 16.69 3.21
CA GLU A 149 -20.96 16.23 4.42
C GLU A 149 -20.45 14.84 4.83
N ARG A 150 -20.29 13.90 3.88
CA ARG A 150 -19.71 12.58 4.17
C ARG A 150 -18.29 12.69 4.72
N LEU A 151 -17.45 13.52 4.13
CA LEU A 151 -16.11 13.77 4.63
C LEU A 151 -16.12 14.34 6.06
N GLN A 152 -17.02 15.29 6.34
CA GLN A 152 -17.16 15.84 7.68
C GLN A 152 -17.59 14.76 8.70
N LYS A 153 -18.54 13.92 8.32
CA LYS A 153 -19.00 12.80 9.16
C LYS A 153 -17.89 11.78 9.42
N LEU A 154 -17.16 11.40 8.37
CA LEU A 154 -16.01 10.49 8.46
C LEU A 154 -14.95 11.06 9.43
N ARG A 155 -14.59 12.34 9.28
CA ARG A 155 -13.64 13.03 10.18
C ARG A 155 -14.09 12.99 11.64
N ALA A 156 -15.38 13.23 11.89
CA ALA A 156 -15.93 13.24 13.24
C ALA A 156 -15.94 11.84 13.90
N MET A 157 -16.11 10.78 13.11
CA MET A 157 -16.24 9.42 13.63
C MET A 157 -14.92 8.67 13.76
N PHE A 158 -14.00 8.83 12.80
CA PHE A 158 -12.83 7.96 12.69
C PHE A 158 -11.52 8.57 13.21
N TYR A 159 -11.52 9.84 13.59
CA TYR A 159 -10.28 10.53 14.05
C TYR A 159 -10.41 11.07 15.47
N PRO A 160 -10.38 10.18 16.49
CA PRO A 160 -10.37 10.61 17.89
C PRO A 160 -9.08 11.38 18.18
N LYS A 161 -9.21 12.50 18.90
CA LYS A 161 -8.09 13.40 19.17
C LYS A 161 -6.95 12.70 19.90
N GLY A 162 -5.74 12.74 19.30
CA GLY A 162 -4.49 12.30 19.91
C GLY A 162 -4.31 10.78 20.00
N ARG A 163 -5.20 9.96 19.44
CA ARG A 163 -5.09 8.52 19.50
C ARG A 163 -5.62 7.82 18.24
N SER A 164 -5.15 6.61 18.01
CA SER A 164 -5.66 5.72 16.97
C SER A 164 -7.02 5.10 17.34
N LEU A 165 -7.59 4.35 16.40
CA LEU A 165 -8.67 3.39 16.60
C LEU A 165 -8.08 2.05 17.07
N GLY A 166 -8.93 1.00 17.13
CA GLY A 166 -8.58 -0.36 17.56
C GLY A 166 -8.90 -0.64 19.02
N GLN A 167 -8.81 -1.92 19.43
CA GLN A 167 -8.98 -2.29 20.85
C GLN A 167 -7.86 -1.71 21.71
N ASN A 168 -6.61 -1.89 21.26
CA ASN A 168 -5.47 -1.16 21.80
C ASN A 168 -5.28 0.10 20.98
N THR A 169 -4.94 1.20 21.64
CA THR A 169 -4.71 2.47 20.97
C THR A 169 -3.27 2.93 21.13
N MET A 170 -2.76 3.70 20.18
CA MET A 170 -1.47 4.39 20.28
C MET A 170 -1.67 5.89 20.14
N GLY A 171 -0.73 6.67 20.67
CA GLY A 171 -0.69 8.11 20.47
C GLY A 171 -0.37 8.46 19.03
N VAL A 172 -1.13 9.39 18.45
CA VAL A 172 -0.88 9.95 17.12
C VAL A 172 -1.01 11.48 17.18
N ASP A 173 -0.16 12.16 16.40
CA ASP A 173 -0.31 13.58 16.16
C ASP A 173 -1.06 13.81 14.85
N SER A 174 -1.84 14.88 14.78
CA SER A 174 -2.61 15.25 13.60
C SER A 174 -2.14 16.60 13.06
N GLN A 175 -2.24 16.77 11.74
CA GLN A 175 -2.00 18.07 11.11
C GLN A 175 -2.92 19.15 11.67
N ALA A 176 -4.12 18.77 12.12
CA ALA A 176 -5.08 19.68 12.75
C ALA A 176 -4.59 20.34 14.06
N GLN A 177 -3.47 19.92 14.63
CA GLN A 177 -2.81 20.61 15.74
C GLN A 177 -2.21 21.97 15.31
N ASP A 178 -1.96 22.14 14.02
CA ASP A 178 -1.60 23.43 13.44
C ASP A 178 -2.88 24.20 13.07
N PRO A 179 -3.12 25.40 13.67
CA PRO A 179 -4.32 26.19 13.39
C PRO A 179 -4.55 26.51 11.91
N ALA A 180 -3.48 26.60 11.12
CA ALA A 180 -3.59 26.80 9.66
C ALA A 180 -4.23 25.60 8.93
N TRP A 181 -4.20 24.42 9.54
CA TRP A 181 -4.67 23.18 8.97
C TRP A 181 -5.69 22.44 9.86
N ALA A 182 -6.41 23.18 10.71
CA ALA A 182 -7.26 22.65 11.79
C ALA A 182 -8.32 21.64 11.33
N LYS A 183 -8.73 21.63 10.07
CA LYS A 183 -9.73 20.71 9.55
C LYS A 183 -9.18 19.36 9.04
N PHE A 184 -7.85 19.22 8.87
CA PHE A 184 -7.23 18.01 8.33
C PHE A 184 -6.84 17.05 9.46
N VAL A 185 -7.84 16.53 10.17
CA VAL A 185 -7.67 15.61 11.30
C VAL A 185 -7.14 14.25 10.88
N GLU A 186 -7.34 13.87 9.63
CA GLU A 186 -6.97 12.59 9.01
C GLU A 186 -5.50 12.48 8.60
N ASN A 187 -4.81 13.60 8.49
CA ASN A 187 -3.36 13.61 8.25
C ASN A 187 -2.65 13.38 9.58
N LEU A 188 -2.27 12.12 9.82
CA LEU A 188 -1.71 11.65 11.09
C LEU A 188 -0.20 11.41 10.97
N THR A 189 0.51 11.48 12.11
CA THR A 189 1.91 11.02 12.21
C THR A 189 2.17 10.39 13.57
N TRP A 190 3.04 9.38 13.59
CA TRP A 190 3.47 8.68 14.81
C TRP A 190 4.85 8.06 14.60
N LYS A 191 5.37 7.44 15.66
CA LYS A 191 6.63 6.69 15.63
C LYS A 191 6.47 5.32 16.26
N VAL A 192 7.17 4.33 15.68
CA VAL A 192 7.39 3.03 16.31
C VAL A 192 8.89 2.74 16.25
N GLN A 193 9.50 2.50 17.39
CA GLN A 193 10.94 2.23 17.52
C GLN A 193 11.83 3.21 16.71
N GLY A 194 11.48 4.48 16.72
CA GLY A 194 12.21 5.54 16.02
C GLY A 194 11.88 5.71 14.54
N LEU A 195 11.22 4.75 13.89
CA LEU A 195 10.74 4.90 12.53
C LEU A 195 9.54 5.83 12.48
N ARG A 196 9.57 6.81 11.57
CA ARG A 196 8.49 7.79 11.37
C ARG A 196 7.47 7.30 10.35
N PHE A 197 6.19 7.51 10.66
CA PHE A 197 5.03 7.24 9.81
C PHE A 197 4.21 8.50 9.60
N ALA A 198 3.58 8.63 8.43
CA ALA A 198 2.60 9.67 8.15
C ALA A 198 1.52 9.17 7.18
N THR A 199 0.24 9.47 7.50
CA THR A 199 -0.87 9.37 6.53
C THR A 199 -1.03 10.69 5.79
N LEU A 200 -1.43 10.63 4.52
CA LEU A 200 -1.75 11.78 3.69
C LEU A 200 -3.06 11.49 2.94
N HIS A 201 -4.01 12.40 3.06
CA HIS A 201 -5.34 12.24 2.46
C HIS A 201 -5.29 12.51 0.95
N ILE A 202 -4.83 11.52 0.19
CA ILE A 202 -4.81 11.52 -1.28
C ILE A 202 -5.73 10.40 -1.74
N VAL A 203 -6.80 10.75 -2.45
CA VAL A 203 -7.85 9.80 -2.87
C VAL A 203 -7.77 9.47 -4.35
N GLY A 204 -8.46 8.40 -4.76
CA GLY A 204 -8.65 8.02 -6.15
C GLY A 204 -9.46 9.05 -6.96
N SER A 205 -10.03 8.62 -8.07
CA SER A 205 -10.94 9.44 -8.88
C SER A 205 -10.39 10.82 -9.25
N ASN A 206 -9.10 10.88 -9.65
CA ASN A 206 -8.36 12.12 -9.95
C ASN A 206 -8.24 13.07 -8.75
N ASP A 207 -8.05 12.52 -7.57
CA ASP A 207 -7.94 13.27 -6.30
C ASP A 207 -9.14 14.22 -6.08
N ASN A 208 -10.32 13.80 -6.52
CA ASN A 208 -11.57 14.57 -6.47
C ASN A 208 -11.52 15.98 -7.14
N SER A 209 -10.51 16.24 -7.95
CA SER A 209 -10.22 17.57 -8.51
C SER A 209 -11.31 18.13 -9.41
N ARG A 210 -12.15 17.24 -10.01
CA ARG A 210 -13.23 17.62 -10.92
C ARG A 210 -14.55 17.83 -10.20
N THR A 211 -14.82 17.07 -9.15
CA THR A 211 -16.08 17.07 -8.42
C THR A 211 -16.14 18.19 -7.38
N SER A 212 -15.03 18.41 -6.66
CA SER A 212 -14.91 19.45 -5.62
C SER A 212 -13.57 20.18 -5.74
N PRO A 213 -13.38 21.03 -6.76
CA PRO A 213 -12.08 21.64 -7.08
C PRO A 213 -11.52 22.54 -5.97
N GLU A 214 -12.34 23.19 -5.16
CA GLU A 214 -11.91 24.04 -4.05
C GLU A 214 -11.40 23.17 -2.90
N GLU A 215 -12.11 22.10 -2.53
CA GLU A 215 -11.69 21.12 -1.54
C GLU A 215 -10.36 20.47 -1.97
N TYR A 216 -10.28 20.04 -3.23
CA TYR A 216 -9.05 19.48 -3.79
C TYR A 216 -7.85 20.41 -3.62
N LYS A 217 -7.98 21.69 -4.00
CA LYS A 217 -6.88 22.66 -3.90
C LYS A 217 -6.41 22.84 -2.46
N GLU A 218 -7.37 22.94 -1.54
CA GLU A 218 -7.07 23.12 -0.13
C GLU A 218 -6.42 21.87 0.48
N ARG A 219 -6.96 20.68 0.22
CA ARG A 219 -6.43 19.41 0.69
C ARG A 219 -5.06 19.13 0.07
N GLN A 220 -4.85 19.43 -1.22
CA GLN A 220 -3.54 19.29 -1.86
C GLN A 220 -2.49 20.18 -1.19
N ALA A 221 -2.84 21.45 -0.88
CA ALA A 221 -1.93 22.35 -0.16
C ALA A 221 -1.59 21.82 1.24
N ALA A 222 -2.59 21.31 1.97
CA ALA A 222 -2.40 20.68 3.28
C ALA A 222 -1.51 19.43 3.18
N ASN A 223 -1.77 18.54 2.24
CA ASN A 223 -0.96 17.34 2.03
C ASN A 223 0.50 17.66 1.69
N ILE A 224 0.74 18.66 0.83
CA ILE A 224 2.11 19.09 0.50
C ILE A 224 2.83 19.65 1.73
N ALA A 225 2.14 20.48 2.53
CA ALA A 225 2.70 21.00 3.79
C ALA A 225 3.00 19.85 4.78
N TRP A 226 2.09 18.87 4.87
CA TRP A 226 2.26 17.72 5.76
C TRP A 226 3.38 16.79 5.32
N LEU A 227 3.50 16.53 4.02
CA LEU A 227 4.61 15.77 3.43
C LEU A 227 5.96 16.38 3.81
N LYS A 228 6.13 17.70 3.61
CA LYS A 228 7.36 18.42 3.98
C LYS A 228 7.66 18.31 5.47
N ARG A 229 6.63 18.43 6.32
CA ARG A 229 6.76 18.27 7.78
C ARG A 229 7.19 16.87 8.16
N ALA A 230 6.64 15.82 7.50
CA ALA A 230 7.01 14.43 7.74
C ALA A 230 8.49 14.16 7.42
N PHE A 231 8.99 14.65 6.28
CA PHE A 231 10.42 14.56 5.92
C PHE A 231 11.31 15.36 6.88
N ALA A 232 10.92 16.59 7.21
CA ALA A 232 11.67 17.41 8.16
C ALA A 232 11.77 16.76 9.55
N ALA A 233 10.66 16.18 10.04
CA ALA A 233 10.64 15.47 11.32
C ALA A 233 11.53 14.21 11.27
N ALA A 234 11.45 13.42 10.19
CA ALA A 234 12.28 12.23 10.01
C ALA A 234 13.78 12.56 9.98
N LYS A 235 14.16 13.68 9.34
CA LYS A 235 15.54 14.20 9.33
C LYS A 235 15.98 14.63 10.73
N ALA A 236 15.18 15.49 11.39
CA ALA A 236 15.51 16.05 12.70
C ALA A 236 15.66 14.97 13.79
N GLU A 237 14.87 13.92 13.71
CA GLU A 237 14.85 12.81 14.66
C GLU A 237 15.85 11.68 14.29
N SER A 238 16.58 11.83 13.18
CA SER A 238 17.46 10.78 12.68
C SER A 238 16.74 9.44 12.49
N SER A 239 15.47 9.50 12.03
CA SER A 239 14.66 8.29 11.77
C SER A 239 15.39 7.34 10.83
N PRO A 240 15.38 6.02 11.08
CA PRO A 240 16.00 5.04 10.17
C PRO A 240 15.36 5.01 8.78
N GLY A 241 14.15 5.52 8.63
CA GLY A 241 13.41 5.64 7.38
C GLY A 241 12.15 6.48 7.55
N LEU A 242 11.29 6.49 6.54
CA LEU A 242 9.99 7.16 6.55
C LEU A 242 8.96 6.27 5.85
N VAL A 243 7.78 6.13 6.42
CA VAL A 243 6.65 5.46 5.79
C VAL A 243 5.55 6.49 5.51
N LEU A 244 5.21 6.64 4.24
CA LEU A 244 4.13 7.50 3.76
C LEU A 244 2.96 6.62 3.35
N ILE A 245 1.77 6.88 3.85
CA ILE A 245 0.57 6.08 3.62
C ILE A 245 -0.51 6.97 3.01
N THR A 246 -0.96 6.62 1.81
CA THR A 246 -2.06 7.26 1.10
C THR A 246 -3.10 6.22 0.70
N HIS A 247 -4.28 6.65 0.26
CA HIS A 247 -5.20 5.72 -0.41
C HIS A 247 -4.79 5.53 -1.87
N ALA A 248 -4.76 6.61 -2.64
CA ALA A 248 -4.59 6.54 -4.08
C ALA A 248 -3.19 6.19 -4.54
N ASN A 249 -3.12 5.51 -5.67
CA ASN A 249 -1.96 5.53 -6.56
C ASN A 249 -1.83 6.93 -7.18
N PRO A 250 -0.80 7.73 -6.84
CA PRO A 250 -0.64 9.08 -7.41
C PRO A 250 -0.16 9.06 -8.86
N GLU A 251 -0.38 7.98 -9.58
CA GLU A 251 -0.07 7.81 -11.01
C GLU A 251 1.44 7.96 -11.35
N PHE A 252 2.30 7.37 -10.54
CA PHE A 252 3.76 7.38 -10.77
C PHE A 252 4.13 7.02 -12.20
N GLU A 253 3.54 5.95 -12.74
CA GLU A 253 3.82 5.45 -14.08
C GLU A 253 3.36 6.41 -15.18
N ASN A 254 2.16 6.98 -15.01
CA ASN A 254 1.60 7.93 -15.97
C ASN A 254 2.45 9.21 -16.03
N ARG A 255 2.90 9.71 -14.89
CA ARG A 255 3.80 10.86 -14.83
C ARG A 255 5.10 10.58 -15.56
N TRP A 256 5.73 9.45 -15.32
CA TRP A 256 6.97 9.07 -16.00
C TRP A 256 6.77 8.97 -17.50
N THR A 257 5.71 8.27 -17.94
CA THR A 257 5.38 8.09 -19.36
C THR A 257 5.15 9.42 -20.06
N ARG A 258 4.36 10.32 -19.44
CA ARG A 258 4.14 11.68 -19.99
C ARG A 258 5.45 12.47 -20.12
N SER A 259 6.27 12.46 -19.10
CA SER A 259 7.58 13.14 -19.09
C SER A 259 8.53 12.57 -20.11
N TYR A 260 8.64 11.23 -20.22
CA TYR A 260 9.47 10.55 -21.19
C TYR A 260 9.00 10.83 -22.63
N ALA A 261 7.71 10.66 -22.91
CA ALA A 261 7.14 10.91 -24.24
C ALA A 261 7.37 12.35 -24.70
N SER A 262 7.20 13.34 -23.82
CA SER A 262 7.43 14.75 -24.12
C SER A 262 8.90 15.04 -24.44
N ARG A 263 9.84 14.42 -23.71
CA ARG A 263 11.28 14.57 -23.98
C ARG A 263 11.70 13.88 -25.26
N TYR A 264 11.23 12.67 -25.50
CA TYR A 264 11.49 11.93 -26.72
C TYR A 264 10.98 12.70 -27.93
N ALA A 265 9.71 13.18 -27.90
CA ALA A 265 9.17 13.98 -28.96
C ALA A 265 10.01 15.23 -29.25
N ARG A 266 10.49 15.92 -28.20
CA ARG A 266 11.36 17.10 -28.34
C ARG A 266 12.73 16.77 -28.91
N SER A 267 13.31 15.64 -28.52
CA SER A 267 14.63 15.21 -29.06
C SER A 267 14.58 14.85 -30.56
N VAL A 268 13.42 14.35 -31.02
CA VAL A 268 13.23 13.92 -32.42
C VAL A 268 12.70 15.07 -33.29
N ARG A 269 11.82 15.92 -32.78
CA ARG A 269 11.08 16.94 -33.55
C ARG A 269 11.49 18.39 -33.24
N GLY A 270 12.38 18.60 -32.28
CA GLY A 270 12.83 19.94 -31.89
C GLY A 270 11.66 20.84 -31.45
N ALA A 271 11.57 22.03 -32.04
CA ALA A 271 10.53 23.02 -31.76
C ALA A 271 9.12 22.59 -32.20
N ASP A 272 9.02 21.66 -33.15
CA ASP A 272 7.74 21.13 -33.66
C ASP A 272 7.18 19.97 -32.79
N ALA A 273 7.82 19.67 -31.67
CA ALA A 273 7.30 18.68 -30.75
C ALA A 273 5.95 19.13 -30.15
N PRO A 274 4.99 18.21 -29.98
CA PRO A 274 3.75 18.52 -29.30
C PRO A 274 4.02 19.13 -27.91
N LYS A 275 3.19 20.09 -27.51
CA LYS A 275 3.24 20.61 -26.13
C LYS A 275 3.06 19.47 -25.15
N ALA A 276 3.74 19.57 -24.00
CA ALA A 276 3.51 18.63 -22.92
C ALA A 276 2.01 18.61 -22.55
N PRO A 277 1.42 17.44 -22.27
CA PRO A 277 0.05 17.37 -21.81
C PRO A 277 -0.10 18.21 -20.52
N PRO A 278 -1.32 18.68 -20.21
CA PRO A 278 -1.58 19.42 -18.98
C PRO A 278 -1.20 18.58 -17.76
N ALA A 279 -0.87 19.26 -16.67
CA ALA A 279 -0.56 18.61 -15.40
C ALA A 279 -1.74 17.76 -14.93
N ALA A 280 -1.44 16.56 -14.42
CA ALA A 280 -2.44 15.72 -13.77
C ALA A 280 -2.65 16.17 -12.30
N PRO A 281 -3.80 15.83 -11.70
CA PRO A 281 -4.12 16.25 -10.33
C PRO A 281 -3.06 15.91 -9.29
N TYR A 282 -2.37 14.77 -9.43
CA TYR A 282 -1.33 14.34 -8.50
C TYR A 282 0.05 14.97 -8.76
N ASP A 283 0.26 15.68 -9.88
CA ASP A 283 1.58 16.14 -10.29
C ASP A 283 2.22 17.09 -9.27
N ALA A 284 1.45 18.01 -8.66
CA ALA A 284 2.00 18.92 -7.66
C ALA A 284 2.46 18.21 -6.39
N PHE A 285 1.74 17.16 -5.97
CA PHE A 285 2.15 16.30 -4.86
C PHE A 285 3.42 15.51 -5.21
N LEU A 286 3.47 14.91 -6.41
CA LEU A 286 4.66 14.19 -6.87
C LEU A 286 5.88 15.11 -7.04
N ASP A 287 5.68 16.36 -7.46
CA ASP A 287 6.75 17.36 -7.52
C ASP A 287 7.32 17.63 -6.12
N ALA A 288 6.43 17.82 -5.13
CA ALA A 288 6.86 18.01 -3.75
C ALA A 288 7.60 16.77 -3.20
N LEU A 289 7.09 15.57 -3.47
CA LEU A 289 7.76 14.32 -3.08
C LEU A 289 9.14 14.19 -3.71
N ILE A 290 9.28 14.51 -4.99
CA ILE A 290 10.58 14.49 -5.69
C ILE A 290 11.58 15.46 -5.03
N VAL A 291 11.14 16.67 -4.69
CA VAL A 291 11.99 17.66 -4.01
C VAL A 291 12.50 17.12 -2.68
N GLU A 292 11.61 16.58 -1.84
CA GLU A 292 12.00 16.03 -0.55
C GLU A 292 12.93 14.80 -0.70
N MET A 293 12.67 13.93 -1.68
CA MET A 293 13.49 12.75 -1.94
C MET A 293 14.91 13.10 -2.45
N GLN A 294 15.12 14.25 -3.07
CA GLN A 294 16.46 14.68 -3.52
C GLN A 294 17.43 14.91 -2.35
N ASP A 295 16.91 15.29 -1.19
CA ASP A 295 17.66 15.62 0.01
C ASP A 295 17.47 14.62 1.16
N TYR A 296 16.89 13.45 0.84
CA TYR A 296 16.63 12.39 1.82
C TYR A 296 17.30 11.08 1.40
N SER A 297 18.27 10.62 2.20
CA SER A 297 19.07 9.45 1.88
C SER A 297 18.61 8.15 2.53
N LYS A 298 17.67 8.21 3.48
CA LYS A 298 17.17 7.02 4.18
C LYS A 298 16.05 6.34 3.39
N PRO A 299 15.75 5.05 3.65
CA PRO A 299 14.66 4.36 3.00
C PRO A 299 13.31 5.04 3.20
N VAL A 300 12.52 5.12 2.14
CA VAL A 300 11.12 5.57 2.16
C VAL A 300 10.25 4.44 1.61
N LEU A 301 9.25 4.05 2.40
CA LEU A 301 8.17 3.16 1.95
C LEU A 301 6.94 4.00 1.65
N TYR A 302 6.49 4.00 0.39
CA TYR A 302 5.26 4.65 -0.04
C TYR A 302 4.17 3.58 -0.20
N VAL A 303 3.16 3.64 0.67
CA VAL A 303 2.07 2.66 0.74
C VAL A 303 0.81 3.26 0.15
N HIS A 304 0.11 2.51 -0.69
CA HIS A 304 -1.18 2.90 -1.24
C HIS A 304 -2.03 1.69 -1.67
N GLY A 305 -3.27 1.91 -2.12
CA GLY A 305 -4.22 0.96 -2.69
C GLY A 305 -4.90 1.49 -3.94
N ASP A 306 -6.23 1.59 -3.92
CA ASP A 306 -7.12 2.17 -4.94
C ASP A 306 -7.25 1.33 -6.24
N THR A 307 -6.16 0.82 -6.80
CA THR A 307 -6.25 0.03 -8.03
C THR A 307 -6.38 -1.49 -7.79
N HIS A 308 -6.36 -1.94 -6.53
CA HIS A 308 -6.55 -3.33 -6.09
C HIS A 308 -5.51 -4.32 -6.61
N ILE A 309 -4.35 -3.83 -7.07
CA ILE A 309 -3.30 -4.67 -7.64
C ILE A 309 -2.11 -4.72 -6.68
N TYR A 310 -1.96 -5.85 -5.98
CA TYR A 310 -0.76 -6.03 -5.16
C TYR A 310 0.50 -5.93 -6.02
N ARG A 311 1.37 -4.99 -5.67
CA ARG A 311 2.67 -4.82 -6.31
C ARG A 311 3.65 -4.04 -5.46
N THR A 312 4.93 -4.31 -5.67
CA THR A 312 6.03 -3.55 -5.10
C THR A 312 6.95 -3.05 -6.21
N GLY A 313 7.70 -1.99 -5.95
CA GLY A 313 8.62 -1.48 -6.97
C GLY A 313 9.24 -0.13 -6.63
N LYS A 314 9.99 0.41 -7.60
CA LYS A 314 10.68 1.71 -7.53
C LYS A 314 10.11 2.67 -8.59
N PRO A 315 8.91 3.23 -8.39
CA PRO A 315 8.20 3.93 -9.48
C PRO A 315 8.64 5.39 -9.68
N LEU A 316 9.25 6.01 -8.67
CA LEU A 316 9.56 7.44 -8.70
C LEU A 316 10.92 7.71 -9.32
N HIS A 317 10.97 8.57 -10.34
CA HIS A 317 12.20 8.95 -11.02
C HIS A 317 12.67 10.34 -10.63
N ASN A 318 13.98 10.45 -10.44
CA ASN A 318 14.64 11.73 -10.23
C ASN A 318 14.78 12.46 -11.59
N PRO A 319 14.18 13.63 -11.77
CA PRO A 319 14.21 14.35 -13.05
C PRO A 319 15.60 14.85 -13.43
N LYS A 320 16.54 15.01 -12.46
CA LYS A 320 17.91 15.44 -12.71
C LYS A 320 18.78 14.32 -13.27
N THR A 321 18.69 13.12 -12.68
CA THR A 321 19.54 11.97 -13.04
C THR A 321 18.89 11.04 -14.04
N GLN A 322 17.57 11.14 -14.26
CA GLN A 322 16.75 10.26 -15.08
C GLN A 322 16.69 8.80 -14.55
N ARG A 323 17.21 8.57 -13.36
CA ARG A 323 17.14 7.28 -12.65
C ARG A 323 16.02 7.30 -11.63
N PHE A 324 15.50 6.13 -11.26
CA PHE A 324 14.58 6.03 -10.15
C PHE A 324 15.30 6.33 -8.82
N PHE A 325 14.56 6.76 -7.81
CA PHE A 325 15.05 6.86 -6.45
C PHE A 325 15.19 5.45 -5.85
N GLU A 326 16.43 5.00 -5.66
CA GLU A 326 16.73 3.66 -5.16
C GLU A 326 16.19 3.45 -3.72
N ASN A 327 16.15 4.52 -2.96
CA ASN A 327 15.69 4.54 -1.57
C ASN A 327 14.18 4.73 -1.40
N LEU A 328 13.38 4.87 -2.48
CA LEU A 328 11.92 4.85 -2.39
C LEU A 328 11.39 3.52 -2.92
N THR A 329 10.65 2.80 -2.08
CA THR A 329 9.91 1.60 -2.45
C THR A 329 8.42 1.90 -2.38
N ARG A 330 7.69 1.57 -3.44
CA ARG A 330 6.24 1.54 -3.43
C ARG A 330 5.75 0.17 -2.97
N LEU A 331 4.73 0.17 -2.11
CA LEU A 331 3.88 -0.96 -1.79
C LEU A 331 2.43 -0.58 -2.12
N GLU A 332 1.82 -1.30 -3.04
CA GLU A 332 0.38 -1.27 -3.27
C GLU A 332 -0.24 -2.55 -2.72
N THR A 333 -1.29 -2.41 -1.91
CA THR A 333 -1.94 -3.55 -1.27
C THR A 333 -3.01 -4.17 -2.17
N PHE A 334 -3.55 -5.29 -1.71
CA PHE A 334 -4.73 -5.92 -2.30
C PHE A 334 -5.97 -5.04 -2.12
N GLY A 335 -7.00 -5.36 -2.87
CA GLY A 335 -8.33 -4.83 -2.75
C GLY A 335 -9.34 -5.76 -3.43
N TRP A 336 -10.63 -5.43 -3.33
CA TRP A 336 -11.68 -6.22 -3.95
C TRP A 336 -11.32 -6.66 -5.40
N PRO A 337 -11.55 -7.94 -5.79
CA PRO A 337 -12.24 -8.98 -5.04
C PRO A 337 -11.38 -9.76 -4.03
N ASP A 338 -10.08 -9.49 -3.95
CA ASP A 338 -9.13 -10.24 -3.12
C ASP A 338 -9.15 -9.74 -1.67
N SER A 339 -9.62 -10.59 -0.76
CA SER A 339 -9.61 -10.31 0.68
C SER A 339 -8.30 -10.81 1.31
N ALA A 340 -7.26 -10.01 1.16
CA ALA A 340 -5.91 -10.26 1.65
C ALA A 340 -5.34 -9.00 2.31
N TRP A 341 -4.17 -9.11 2.94
CA TRP A 341 -3.48 -8.01 3.60
C TRP A 341 -1.97 -8.13 3.43
N VAL A 342 -1.23 -7.11 3.84
CA VAL A 342 0.23 -7.12 3.75
C VAL A 342 0.83 -6.90 5.13
N ARG A 343 1.73 -7.76 5.54
CA ARG A 343 2.59 -7.57 6.71
C ARG A 343 3.92 -6.96 6.24
N VAL A 344 4.30 -5.87 6.88
CA VAL A 344 5.61 -5.25 6.66
C VAL A 344 6.43 -5.44 7.93
N ALA A 345 7.50 -6.23 7.83
CA ALA A 345 8.49 -6.34 8.89
C ALA A 345 9.53 -5.22 8.74
N VAL A 346 9.92 -4.63 9.86
CA VAL A 346 10.89 -3.54 9.94
C VAL A 346 12.10 -4.01 10.72
N ASN A 347 13.24 -4.04 10.05
CA ASN A 347 14.51 -4.51 10.60
C ASN A 347 15.54 -3.38 10.62
N PRO A 348 15.61 -2.55 11.69
CA PRO A 348 16.48 -1.37 11.73
C PRO A 348 17.98 -1.66 11.55
N GLY A 349 18.41 -2.89 11.85
CA GLY A 349 19.80 -3.35 11.68
C GLY A 349 20.09 -3.95 10.30
N SER A 350 19.09 -4.12 9.43
CA SER A 350 19.25 -4.70 8.10
C SER A 350 19.57 -3.63 7.05
N ARG A 351 20.28 -4.05 5.98
CA ARG A 351 20.45 -3.22 4.79
C ARG A 351 19.10 -2.89 4.16
N GLU A 352 18.18 -3.84 4.19
CA GLU A 352 16.79 -3.66 3.73
C GLU A 352 15.90 -3.46 4.97
N LEU A 353 15.57 -2.19 5.22
CA LEU A 353 14.78 -1.79 6.38
C LEU A 353 13.39 -2.44 6.39
N PHE A 354 12.79 -2.64 5.20
CA PHE A 354 11.43 -3.13 5.01
C PHE A 354 11.41 -4.47 4.30
N GLU A 355 10.82 -5.48 4.93
CA GLU A 355 10.48 -6.76 4.32
C GLU A 355 8.97 -6.86 4.15
N ILE A 356 8.52 -7.08 2.91
CA ILE A 356 7.10 -6.99 2.54
C ILE A 356 6.58 -8.41 2.28
N HIS A 357 5.57 -8.82 3.06
CA HIS A 357 4.99 -10.16 3.02
C HIS A 357 3.49 -10.06 2.69
N PRO A 358 3.05 -10.51 1.49
CA PRO A 358 1.64 -10.70 1.24
C PRO A 358 1.09 -11.82 2.13
N GLU A 359 -0.03 -11.57 2.78
CA GLU A 359 -0.64 -12.49 3.73
C GLU A 359 -2.08 -12.80 3.28
N TYR A 360 -2.43 -14.06 3.35
CA TYR A 360 -3.73 -14.56 2.90
C TYR A 360 -4.42 -15.30 4.04
N ALA A 361 -5.68 -15.02 4.29
CA ALA A 361 -6.50 -15.90 5.12
C ALA A 361 -6.76 -17.19 4.32
N PRO A 362 -6.34 -18.39 4.78
CA PRO A 362 -6.39 -19.60 3.97
C PRO A 362 -7.76 -19.95 3.41
N ALA A 363 -8.82 -19.66 4.18
CA ALA A 363 -10.20 -19.88 3.75
C ALA A 363 -10.69 -18.88 2.69
N ASN A 364 -10.00 -17.74 2.49
CA ASN A 364 -10.30 -16.78 1.43
C ASN A 364 -9.57 -17.13 0.12
N SER A 365 -8.55 -17.97 0.19
CA SER A 365 -7.71 -18.37 -0.95
C SER A 365 -7.64 -19.88 -1.05
N PRO A 366 -8.74 -20.58 -1.43
CA PRO A 366 -8.82 -22.03 -1.40
C PRO A 366 -7.83 -22.72 -2.35
N ASN A 367 -7.32 -21.98 -3.34
CA ASN A 367 -6.32 -22.48 -4.29
C ASN A 367 -4.87 -22.24 -3.80
N PHE A 368 -4.69 -21.42 -2.76
CA PHE A 368 -3.39 -21.20 -2.16
C PHE A 368 -3.15 -22.28 -1.10
N ARG A 369 -2.28 -23.24 -1.45
CA ARG A 369 -1.77 -24.21 -0.47
C ARG A 369 -0.43 -23.67 0.02
N ALA A 370 -0.37 -23.27 1.29
CA ALA A 370 0.91 -23.08 1.94
C ALA A 370 1.68 -24.43 1.85
N GLY A 371 2.82 -24.41 1.16
CA GLY A 371 3.69 -25.57 0.97
C GLY A 371 4.38 -25.97 2.26
#